data_cc4f3a625644dd3cb363ce0772b226a6
#
_entry.id   cc4f3a625644dd3cb363ce0772b226a6
#
_cell.length_a   1.000
_cell.length_b   1.000
_cell.length_c   1.000
_cell.angle_alpha   90.00
_cell.angle_beta   90.00
_cell.angle_gamma   90.00
#
_symmetry.space_group_name_H-M   'P 1'
#
loop_
_entity.id
_entity.type
_entity.pdbx_description
1 polymer ?
#
loop_
_entity_poly.entity_id
_entity_poly.type
_entity_poly.pdbx_seq_one_letter_code
_entity_poly.pdbx_strand_id
1 'polypeptide(L)'
;MVYAMACADENYMPSAKFQLDTALKKGKVDKTLCYNIADMDKEFTEKNNKILSSGEGRRRGYYLWKPYFVNKALLELRQGDYLIYLDSAGFYYRSNVAPIVSYMGRKNIDMIGSRRNGYLEKHWTKRDVFVYMKCDTQKYTNQVQAMGGCFILKKTDTTQKIIQEWLKYAQDYRIISDDPNTCGLDNYEGFVENRHDQSILSLLMNKYNIDIIENLPIADFYVYHHTRETSIWRIKAELHRRRMLQIKKCLVKKNFKGVYYIEREQIKNVMWVQKMLRRKVN
;
A
#
# COMPACT_ATOMS: atom_id res chain seq x y z
N MET A 1 -7.93 -1.67 -19.21
CA MET A 1 -8.90 -1.44 -18.12
C MET A 1 -8.16 -1.12 -16.84
N VAL A 2 -8.85 -0.50 -15.86
CA VAL A 2 -8.27 -0.18 -14.53
C VAL A 2 -9.02 -0.97 -13.47
N TYR A 3 -8.29 -1.77 -12.72
CA TYR A 3 -8.81 -2.59 -11.63
C TYR A 3 -8.35 -2.02 -10.30
N ALA A 4 -9.24 -2.00 -9.30
CA ALA A 4 -8.88 -1.79 -7.91
C ALA A 4 -8.95 -3.11 -7.16
N MET A 5 -7.98 -3.36 -6.30
CA MET A 5 -7.87 -4.61 -5.56
C MET A 5 -7.73 -4.35 -4.06
N ALA A 6 -8.39 -5.17 -3.26
CA ALA A 6 -8.19 -5.27 -1.82
C ALA A 6 -8.20 -6.74 -1.38
N CYS A 7 -7.43 -7.01 -0.31
CA CYS A 7 -7.45 -8.30 0.37
C CYS A 7 -7.82 -8.08 1.84
N ALA A 8 -8.58 -8.97 2.43
CA ALA A 8 -8.99 -8.87 3.82
C ALA A 8 -9.31 -10.25 4.42
N ASP A 9 -9.12 -10.37 5.73
CA ASP A 9 -9.78 -11.41 6.50
C ASP A 9 -11.23 -11.00 6.80
N GLU A 10 -11.98 -11.86 7.47
CA GLU A 10 -13.38 -11.59 7.83
C GLU A 10 -13.55 -10.28 8.62
N ASN A 11 -12.58 -9.94 9.47
CA ASN A 11 -12.64 -8.74 10.31
C ASN A 11 -12.51 -7.46 9.50
N TYR A 12 -11.72 -7.48 8.42
CA TYR A 12 -11.46 -6.33 7.56
C TYR A 12 -12.25 -6.36 6.25
N MET A 13 -13.02 -7.42 6.00
CA MET A 13 -13.85 -7.53 4.79
C MET A 13 -14.85 -6.38 4.61
N PRO A 14 -15.53 -5.87 5.66
CA PRO A 14 -16.37 -4.68 5.52
C PRO A 14 -15.59 -3.44 5.06
N SER A 15 -14.37 -3.24 5.59
CA SER A 15 -13.48 -2.14 5.17
C SER A 15 -13.01 -2.30 3.73
N ALA A 16 -12.66 -3.52 3.31
CA ALA A 16 -12.27 -3.82 1.93
C ALA A 16 -13.42 -3.51 0.96
N LYS A 17 -14.63 -3.96 1.25
CA LYS A 17 -15.83 -3.67 0.44
C LYS A 17 -16.10 -2.17 0.34
N PHE A 18 -15.99 -1.44 1.45
CA PHE A 18 -16.13 0.02 1.46
C PHE A 18 -15.05 0.70 0.61
N GLN A 19 -13.79 0.29 0.76
CA GLN A 19 -12.68 0.80 -0.03
C GLN A 19 -12.94 0.60 -1.54
N LEU A 20 -13.36 -0.60 -1.94
CA LEU A 20 -13.65 -0.92 -3.35
C LEU A 20 -14.90 -0.19 -3.88
N ASP A 21 -15.91 0.03 -3.05
CA ASP A 21 -17.05 0.89 -3.40
C ASP A 21 -16.60 2.34 -3.70
N THR A 22 -15.67 2.86 -2.90
CA THR A 22 -15.08 4.18 -3.18
C THR A 22 -14.21 4.18 -4.44
N ALA A 23 -13.56 3.05 -4.77
CA ALA A 23 -12.80 2.91 -6.02
C ALA A 23 -13.70 3.07 -7.24
N LEU A 24 -14.86 2.43 -7.26
CA LEU A 24 -15.85 2.59 -8.32
C LEU A 24 -16.44 4.00 -8.35
N LYS A 25 -16.92 4.50 -7.21
CA LYS A 25 -17.69 5.76 -7.15
C LYS A 25 -16.84 7.00 -7.31
N LYS A 26 -15.65 7.03 -6.69
CA LYS A 26 -14.75 8.19 -6.66
C LYS A 26 -13.51 7.96 -7.52
N GLY A 27 -12.90 6.80 -7.41
CA GLY A 27 -11.74 6.39 -8.18
C GLY A 27 -12.02 6.26 -9.66
N LYS A 28 -13.28 5.95 -10.02
CA LYS A 28 -13.69 5.71 -11.41
C LYS A 28 -12.91 4.59 -12.08
N VAL A 29 -12.57 3.57 -11.30
CA VAL A 29 -12.01 2.33 -11.85
C VAL A 29 -13.08 1.55 -12.60
N ASP A 30 -12.64 0.70 -13.54
CA ASP A 30 -13.57 -0.10 -14.37
C ASP A 30 -14.10 -1.31 -13.61
N LYS A 31 -13.25 -1.96 -12.79
CA LYS A 31 -13.59 -3.18 -12.04
C LYS A 31 -12.91 -3.22 -10.68
N THR A 32 -13.42 -4.07 -9.81
CA THR A 32 -12.84 -4.32 -8.48
C THR A 32 -12.61 -5.82 -8.26
N LEU A 33 -11.53 -6.14 -7.55
CA LEU A 33 -11.17 -7.49 -7.10
C LEU A 33 -11.10 -7.48 -5.57
N CYS A 34 -11.86 -8.35 -4.92
CA CYS A 34 -11.88 -8.49 -3.48
C CYS A 34 -11.57 -9.94 -3.11
N TYR A 35 -10.46 -10.15 -2.42
CA TYR A 35 -10.06 -11.51 -2.00
C TYR A 35 -10.18 -11.66 -0.48
N ASN A 36 -10.75 -12.80 -0.06
CA ASN A 36 -10.65 -13.22 1.32
C ASN A 36 -9.31 -13.94 1.53
N ILE A 37 -8.58 -13.57 2.59
CA ILE A 37 -7.29 -14.21 2.92
C ILE A 37 -7.46 -15.71 3.16
N ALA A 38 -8.64 -16.16 3.61
CA ALA A 38 -8.95 -17.58 3.79
C ALA A 38 -9.05 -18.37 2.47
N ASP A 39 -9.20 -17.68 1.32
CA ASP A 39 -9.38 -18.32 0.01
C ASP A 39 -8.03 -18.64 -0.69
N MET A 40 -6.93 -18.70 0.06
CA MET A 40 -5.66 -19.21 -0.47
C MET A 40 -5.76 -20.69 -0.81
N ASP A 41 -5.13 -21.09 -1.92
CA ASP A 41 -5.13 -22.49 -2.35
C ASP A 41 -4.52 -23.40 -1.28
N LYS A 42 -5.10 -24.58 -1.13
CA LYS A 42 -4.68 -25.56 -0.11
C LYS A 42 -3.20 -25.93 -0.25
N GLU A 43 -2.75 -26.22 -1.46
CA GLU A 43 -1.35 -26.54 -1.76
C GLU A 43 -0.40 -25.42 -1.31
N PHE A 44 -0.75 -24.15 -1.64
CA PHE A 44 0.03 -23.00 -1.21
C PHE A 44 0.07 -22.86 0.31
N THR A 45 -1.07 -23.08 0.97
CA THR A 45 -1.21 -22.96 2.43
C THR A 45 -0.40 -24.06 3.13
N GLU A 46 -0.47 -25.30 2.67
CA GLU A 46 0.30 -26.43 3.23
C GLU A 46 1.80 -26.19 3.07
N LYS A 47 2.25 -25.82 1.87
CA LYS A 47 3.66 -25.53 1.58
C LYS A 47 4.22 -24.40 2.47
N ASN A 48 3.43 -23.40 2.76
CA ASN A 48 3.85 -22.21 3.52
C ASN A 48 3.32 -22.20 4.96
N ASN A 49 2.88 -23.34 5.49
CA ASN A 49 2.23 -23.42 6.80
C ASN A 49 3.08 -22.81 7.93
N LYS A 50 4.41 -23.02 7.92
CA LYS A 50 5.32 -22.43 8.90
C LYS A 50 5.20 -20.89 8.93
N ILE A 51 5.13 -20.24 7.78
CA ILE A 51 5.00 -18.79 7.69
C ILE A 51 3.59 -18.37 8.11
N LEU A 52 2.57 -19.00 7.54
CA LEU A 52 1.17 -18.63 7.73
C LEU A 52 0.66 -18.84 9.16
N SER A 53 1.27 -19.76 9.92
CA SER A 53 0.98 -20.00 11.33
C SER A 53 1.83 -19.11 12.27
N SER A 54 2.86 -18.45 11.75
CA SER A 54 3.75 -17.57 12.53
C SER A 54 3.24 -16.13 12.57
N GLY A 55 3.86 -15.33 13.45
CA GLY A 55 3.47 -13.94 13.69
C GLY A 55 2.22 -13.85 14.57
N GLU A 56 2.05 -12.70 15.22
CA GLU A 56 0.93 -12.45 16.13
C GLU A 56 0.01 -11.35 15.64
N GLY A 57 -1.28 -11.46 15.97
CA GLY A 57 -2.27 -10.44 15.70
C GLY A 57 -2.30 -10.05 14.21
N ARG A 58 -2.02 -8.77 13.92
CA ARG A 58 -2.02 -8.26 12.54
C ARG A 58 -0.87 -8.79 11.68
N ARG A 59 0.24 -9.27 12.30
CA ARG A 59 1.42 -9.78 11.61
C ARG A 59 1.32 -11.26 11.30
N ARG A 60 0.18 -11.90 11.59
CA ARG A 60 -0.02 -13.32 11.32
C ARG A 60 0.24 -13.62 9.84
N GLY A 61 1.12 -14.61 9.62
CA GLY A 61 1.57 -14.98 8.27
C GLY A 61 2.47 -13.93 7.60
N TYR A 62 2.98 -12.92 8.37
CA TYR A 62 3.88 -11.87 7.88
C TYR A 62 3.43 -11.24 6.56
N TYR A 63 2.11 -11.18 6.34
CA TYR A 63 1.48 -10.65 5.11
C TYR A 63 1.83 -11.43 3.82
N LEU A 64 2.28 -12.69 3.91
CA LEU A 64 2.55 -13.55 2.74
C LEU A 64 1.36 -13.65 1.77
N TRP A 65 0.15 -13.56 2.30
CA TRP A 65 -1.07 -13.54 1.49
C TRP A 65 -1.11 -12.39 0.47
N LYS A 66 -0.43 -11.27 0.73
CA LYS A 66 -0.47 -10.09 -0.14
C LYS A 66 0.18 -10.36 -1.50
N PRO A 67 1.48 -10.73 -1.60
CA PRO A 67 2.07 -11.09 -2.89
C PRO A 67 1.37 -12.26 -3.57
N TYR A 68 0.80 -13.20 -2.81
CA TYR A 68 0.01 -14.30 -3.36
C TYR A 68 -1.22 -13.78 -4.13
N PHE A 69 -2.07 -12.98 -3.51
CA PHE A 69 -3.28 -12.47 -4.17
C PHE A 69 -2.98 -11.42 -5.24
N VAL A 70 -1.93 -10.61 -5.09
CA VAL A 70 -1.51 -9.68 -6.15
C VAL A 70 -1.05 -10.46 -7.38
N ASN A 71 -0.30 -11.56 -7.20
CA ASN A 71 0.07 -12.43 -8.30
C ASN A 71 -1.16 -13.08 -8.96
N LYS A 72 -2.08 -13.61 -8.16
CA LYS A 72 -3.35 -14.20 -8.63
C LYS A 72 -4.14 -13.18 -9.46
N ALA A 73 -4.32 -11.97 -8.95
CA ALA A 73 -5.02 -10.90 -9.67
C ALA A 73 -4.34 -10.57 -11.01
N LEU A 74 -3.00 -10.48 -11.03
CA LEU A 74 -2.27 -10.22 -12.28
C LEU A 74 -2.46 -11.30 -13.33
N LEU A 75 -2.61 -12.55 -12.94
CA LEU A 75 -2.87 -13.65 -13.88
C LEU A 75 -4.24 -13.52 -14.56
N GLU A 76 -5.22 -12.89 -13.90
CA GLU A 76 -6.56 -12.66 -14.43
C GLU A 76 -6.64 -11.43 -15.37
N LEU A 77 -5.65 -10.52 -15.31
CA LEU A 77 -5.62 -9.30 -16.11
C LEU A 77 -5.06 -9.55 -17.52
N ARG A 78 -5.51 -8.77 -18.49
CA ARG A 78 -4.93 -8.73 -19.84
C ARG A 78 -3.69 -7.84 -19.87
N GLN A 79 -2.78 -8.10 -20.80
CA GLN A 79 -1.65 -7.22 -21.06
C GLN A 79 -2.12 -5.79 -21.30
N GLY A 80 -1.49 -4.83 -20.62
CA GLY A 80 -1.83 -3.43 -20.68
C GLY A 80 -2.91 -2.95 -19.68
N ASP A 81 -3.61 -3.85 -18.98
CA ASP A 81 -4.52 -3.49 -17.90
C ASP A 81 -3.74 -2.95 -16.69
N TYR A 82 -4.38 -2.11 -15.89
CA TYR A 82 -3.80 -1.54 -14.67
C TYR A 82 -4.43 -2.16 -13.43
N LEU A 83 -3.59 -2.45 -12.44
CA LEU A 83 -4.00 -2.88 -11.10
C LEU A 83 -3.58 -1.84 -10.07
N ILE A 84 -4.51 -1.40 -9.26
CA ILE A 84 -4.28 -0.52 -8.10
C ILE A 84 -4.50 -1.34 -6.85
N TYR A 85 -3.45 -1.53 -6.07
CA TYR A 85 -3.53 -2.16 -4.76
C TYR A 85 -3.61 -1.10 -3.66
N LEU A 86 -4.59 -1.23 -2.78
CA LEU A 86 -4.68 -0.51 -1.52
C LEU A 86 -4.99 -1.48 -0.37
N ASP A 87 -4.30 -1.34 0.76
CA ASP A 87 -4.64 -2.06 1.98
C ASP A 87 -6.05 -1.71 2.44
N SER A 88 -6.85 -2.71 2.80
CA SER A 88 -8.22 -2.53 3.27
C SER A 88 -8.32 -1.80 4.61
N ALA A 89 -7.29 -1.89 5.44
CA ALA A 89 -7.31 -1.42 6.84
C ALA A 89 -7.01 0.08 7.02
N GLY A 90 -7.12 0.91 6.02
CA GLY A 90 -6.80 2.32 6.24
C GLY A 90 -6.76 3.20 5.01
N PHE A 91 -7.16 2.67 3.87
CA PHE A 91 -7.17 3.41 2.62
C PHE A 91 -8.57 3.47 2.03
N TYR A 92 -8.89 4.56 1.35
CA TYR A 92 -10.05 4.69 0.49
C TYR A 92 -9.76 5.70 -0.64
N TYR A 93 -10.43 5.53 -1.76
CA TYR A 93 -10.26 6.40 -2.90
C TYR A 93 -10.91 7.75 -2.66
N ARG A 94 -10.19 8.83 -2.92
CA ARG A 94 -10.67 10.21 -2.78
C ARG A 94 -10.91 10.91 -4.11
N SER A 95 -10.26 10.46 -5.18
CA SER A 95 -10.27 11.13 -6.48
C SER A 95 -10.21 10.13 -7.63
N ASN A 96 -10.57 10.60 -8.83
CA ASN A 96 -10.43 9.85 -10.07
C ASN A 96 -8.97 9.45 -10.30
N VAL A 97 -8.74 8.19 -10.66
CA VAL A 97 -7.41 7.62 -10.93
C VAL A 97 -6.95 7.83 -12.39
N ALA A 98 -7.86 8.24 -13.28
CA ALA A 98 -7.53 8.40 -14.70
C ALA A 98 -6.33 9.32 -14.97
N PRO A 99 -6.11 10.43 -14.25
CA PRO A 99 -4.95 11.29 -14.47
C PRO A 99 -3.62 10.57 -14.27
N ILE A 100 -3.48 9.77 -13.19
CA ILE A 100 -2.24 9.03 -12.92
C ILE A 100 -2.05 7.87 -13.88
N VAL A 101 -3.12 7.15 -14.22
CA VAL A 101 -3.07 6.07 -15.21
C VAL A 101 -2.66 6.61 -16.59
N SER A 102 -3.25 7.74 -17.01
CA SER A 102 -2.87 8.42 -18.25
C SER A 102 -1.42 8.91 -18.24
N TYR A 103 -0.93 9.41 -17.09
CA TYR A 103 0.48 9.78 -16.93
C TYR A 103 1.38 8.57 -17.10
N MET A 104 1.08 7.45 -16.44
CA MET A 104 1.84 6.20 -16.58
C MET A 104 1.88 5.75 -18.04
N GLY A 105 0.73 5.78 -18.74
CA GLY A 105 0.66 5.41 -20.17
C GLY A 105 1.53 6.29 -21.07
N ARG A 106 1.43 7.62 -20.90
CA ARG A 106 2.25 8.58 -21.69
C ARG A 106 3.76 8.48 -21.44
N LYS A 107 4.15 8.16 -20.21
CA LYS A 107 5.56 8.04 -19.81
C LYS A 107 6.10 6.63 -19.92
N ASN A 108 5.30 5.68 -20.37
CA ASN A 108 5.63 4.25 -20.44
C ASN A 108 6.13 3.70 -19.09
N ILE A 109 5.45 4.10 -18.00
CA ILE A 109 5.75 3.66 -16.64
C ILE A 109 4.90 2.43 -16.33
N ASP A 110 5.56 1.32 -16.01
CA ASP A 110 4.88 0.06 -15.73
C ASP A 110 4.43 -0.07 -14.27
N MET A 111 5.11 0.61 -13.33
CA MET A 111 4.76 0.55 -11.91
C MET A 111 5.11 1.85 -11.19
N ILE A 112 4.28 2.23 -10.22
CA ILE A 112 4.55 3.34 -9.30
C ILE A 112 4.28 2.86 -7.88
N GLY A 113 5.28 3.02 -7.00
CA GLY A 113 5.16 2.82 -5.57
C GLY A 113 4.83 4.11 -4.84
N SER A 114 4.36 3.98 -3.59
CA SER A 114 4.18 5.10 -2.67
C SER A 114 5.18 5.03 -1.53
N ARG A 115 5.59 6.18 -0.99
CA ARG A 115 6.47 6.25 0.19
C ARG A 115 6.00 7.31 1.19
N ARG A 116 6.54 7.19 2.41
CA ARG A 116 6.54 8.26 3.41
C ARG A 116 7.98 8.65 3.70
N ASN A 117 8.25 9.94 3.83
CA ASN A 117 9.58 10.41 4.18
C ASN A 117 9.99 9.94 5.59
N GLY A 118 11.29 9.70 5.77
CA GLY A 118 11.90 9.34 7.04
C GLY A 118 12.05 7.84 7.33
N TYR A 119 11.60 6.96 6.43
CA TYR A 119 11.77 5.52 6.59
C TYR A 119 12.89 5.01 5.70
N LEU A 120 14.13 4.98 6.20
CA LEU A 120 15.26 4.37 5.46
C LEU A 120 15.18 2.85 5.52
N GLU A 121 15.51 2.18 4.41
CA GLU A 121 15.48 0.72 4.31
C GLU A 121 16.24 0.04 5.46
N LYS A 122 17.44 0.49 5.78
CA LYS A 122 18.27 -0.11 6.84
C LYS A 122 17.63 -0.10 8.22
N HIS A 123 16.67 0.80 8.49
CA HIS A 123 15.97 0.87 9.77
C HIS A 123 14.72 -0.01 9.82
N TRP A 124 14.19 -0.40 8.65
CA TRP A 124 12.90 -1.08 8.54
C TRP A 124 12.99 -2.39 7.74
N THR A 125 14.20 -2.88 7.54
CA THR A 125 14.46 -4.11 6.79
C THR A 125 15.55 -4.89 7.52
N LYS A 126 15.26 -6.15 7.85
CA LYS A 126 16.17 -7.08 8.53
C LYS A 126 17.37 -7.39 7.64
N ARG A 127 18.55 -7.67 8.24
CA ARG A 127 19.78 -7.93 7.48
C ARG A 127 19.66 -9.10 6.52
N ASP A 128 19.00 -10.18 6.92
CA ASP A 128 18.74 -11.34 6.06
C ASP A 128 18.07 -10.95 4.73
N VAL A 129 17.15 -9.99 4.76
CA VAL A 129 16.46 -9.54 3.54
C VAL A 129 17.45 -8.96 2.54
N PHE A 130 18.35 -8.09 2.99
CA PHE A 130 19.37 -7.49 2.14
C PHE A 130 20.31 -8.54 1.56
N VAL A 131 20.80 -9.46 2.40
CA VAL A 131 21.78 -10.47 2.03
C VAL A 131 21.18 -11.47 1.05
N TYR A 132 20.05 -12.08 1.39
CA TYR A 132 19.45 -13.12 0.54
C TYR A 132 18.81 -12.58 -0.75
N MET A 133 18.43 -11.30 -0.77
CA MET A 133 17.98 -10.63 -1.99
C MET A 133 19.15 -10.02 -2.82
N LYS A 134 20.40 -10.16 -2.35
CA LYS A 134 21.61 -9.57 -2.98
C LYS A 134 21.53 -8.04 -3.08
N CYS A 135 21.03 -7.41 -2.03
CA CYS A 135 20.83 -5.96 -1.93
C CYS A 135 21.62 -5.33 -0.75
N ASP A 136 22.61 -6.05 -0.20
CA ASP A 136 23.37 -5.63 0.98
C ASP A 136 24.48 -4.62 0.63
N THR A 137 24.07 -3.47 0.10
CA THR A 137 24.96 -2.36 -0.28
C THR A 137 24.31 -1.03 0.05
N GLN A 138 25.12 0.04 0.21
CA GLN A 138 24.62 1.39 0.48
C GLN A 138 23.63 1.91 -0.57
N LYS A 139 23.72 1.43 -1.79
CA LYS A 139 22.75 1.73 -2.87
C LYS A 139 21.32 1.42 -2.45
N TYR A 140 21.12 0.34 -1.70
CA TYR A 140 19.77 -0.09 -1.25
C TYR A 140 19.49 0.34 0.16
N THR A 141 20.44 0.15 1.09
CA THR A 141 20.21 0.37 2.54
C THR A 141 19.91 1.82 2.91
N ASN A 142 20.38 2.79 2.11
CA ASN A 142 20.13 4.22 2.31
C ASN A 142 18.94 4.76 1.52
N GLN A 143 18.19 3.92 0.81
CA GLN A 143 16.95 4.34 0.14
C GLN A 143 15.83 4.54 1.14
N VAL A 144 14.84 5.36 0.74
CA VAL A 144 13.58 5.49 1.49
C VAL A 144 12.68 4.32 1.12
N GLN A 145 12.19 3.61 2.14
CA GLN A 145 11.35 2.44 1.96
C GLN A 145 10.03 2.78 1.30
N ALA A 146 9.62 2.01 0.29
CA ALA A 146 8.30 2.06 -0.30
C ALA A 146 7.26 1.45 0.65
N MET A 147 6.02 1.91 0.55
CA MET A 147 4.89 1.36 1.28
C MET A 147 4.34 0.12 0.57
N GLY A 148 4.22 -0.99 1.28
CA GLY A 148 3.59 -2.22 0.77
C GLY A 148 2.06 -2.13 0.64
N GLY A 149 1.45 -1.08 1.18
CA GLY A 149 -0.01 -0.91 1.23
C GLY A 149 -0.62 -0.07 0.11
N CYS A 150 0.20 0.51 -0.79
CA CYS A 150 -0.31 1.37 -1.85
C CYS A 150 0.64 1.42 -3.06
N PHE A 151 0.20 0.88 -4.19
CA PHE A 151 0.94 0.96 -5.46
C PHE A 151 0.00 0.79 -6.66
N ILE A 152 0.49 1.21 -7.83
CA ILE A 152 -0.16 1.00 -9.13
C ILE A 152 0.81 0.27 -10.03
N LEU A 153 0.30 -0.72 -10.76
CA LEU A 153 1.07 -1.40 -11.80
C LEU A 153 0.23 -1.61 -13.06
N LYS A 154 0.89 -1.62 -14.20
CA LYS A 154 0.35 -2.06 -15.47
C LYS A 154 0.73 -3.52 -15.67
N LYS A 155 -0.15 -4.35 -16.17
CA LYS A 155 0.16 -5.73 -16.51
C LYS A 155 1.12 -5.75 -17.70
N THR A 156 2.38 -6.10 -17.43
CA THR A 156 3.46 -6.32 -18.40
C THR A 156 4.31 -7.50 -17.94
N ASP A 157 5.17 -8.03 -18.79
CA ASP A 157 6.07 -9.12 -18.41
C ASP A 157 7.02 -8.69 -17.28
N THR A 158 7.45 -7.42 -17.29
CA THR A 158 8.29 -6.85 -16.25
C THR A 158 7.58 -6.84 -14.89
N THR A 159 6.37 -6.30 -14.82
CA THR A 159 5.61 -6.25 -13.56
C THR A 159 5.19 -7.63 -13.09
N GLN A 160 4.84 -8.53 -14.00
CA GLN A 160 4.59 -9.94 -13.66
C GLN A 160 5.81 -10.58 -13.01
N LYS A 161 7.01 -10.36 -13.57
CA LYS A 161 8.26 -10.84 -13.00
C LYS A 161 8.52 -10.27 -11.61
N ILE A 162 8.34 -8.96 -11.41
CA ILE A 162 8.51 -8.31 -10.11
C ILE A 162 7.59 -8.95 -9.06
N ILE A 163 6.33 -9.16 -9.38
CA ILE A 163 5.35 -9.74 -8.44
C ILE A 163 5.64 -11.21 -8.17
N GLN A 164 6.10 -11.97 -9.16
CA GLN A 164 6.53 -13.36 -8.95
C GLN A 164 7.78 -13.43 -8.08
N GLU A 165 8.77 -12.54 -8.25
CA GLU A 165 9.93 -12.45 -7.36
C GLU A 165 9.51 -12.05 -5.95
N TRP A 166 8.55 -11.11 -5.79
CA TRP A 166 8.01 -10.75 -4.48
C TRP A 166 7.41 -11.97 -3.77
N LEU A 167 6.54 -12.71 -4.46
CA LEU A 167 5.95 -13.94 -3.93
C LEU A 167 7.01 -14.99 -3.60
N LYS A 168 8.02 -15.17 -4.45
CA LYS A 168 9.13 -16.11 -4.24
C LYS A 168 9.90 -15.79 -2.97
N TYR A 169 10.34 -14.53 -2.80
CA TYR A 169 11.10 -14.12 -1.62
C TYR A 169 10.24 -14.14 -0.35
N ALA A 170 8.96 -13.80 -0.45
CA ALA A 170 8.04 -13.85 0.69
C ALA A 170 7.78 -15.28 1.21
N GLN A 171 8.05 -16.32 0.42
CA GLN A 171 7.99 -17.72 0.86
C GLN A 171 9.28 -18.20 1.57
N ASP A 172 10.31 -17.36 1.66
CA ASP A 172 11.51 -17.69 2.45
C ASP A 172 11.32 -17.19 3.88
N TYR A 173 11.20 -18.13 4.82
CA TYR A 173 10.97 -17.83 6.24
C TYR A 173 12.07 -16.94 6.83
N ARG A 174 13.33 -17.12 6.40
CA ARG A 174 14.47 -16.32 6.88
C ARG A 174 14.30 -14.83 6.52
N ILE A 175 13.71 -14.56 5.36
CA ILE A 175 13.51 -13.21 4.81
C ILE A 175 12.28 -12.54 5.46
N ILE A 176 11.15 -13.26 5.52
CA ILE A 176 9.88 -12.65 5.87
C ILE A 176 9.63 -12.58 7.38
N SER A 177 10.23 -13.46 8.19
CA SER A 177 9.97 -13.56 9.63
C SER A 177 10.64 -12.46 10.47
N ASP A 178 10.21 -12.36 11.74
CA ASP A 178 10.86 -11.54 12.78
C ASP A 178 11.98 -12.29 13.52
N ASP A 179 12.25 -13.55 13.18
CA ASP A 179 13.30 -14.35 13.79
C ASP A 179 14.69 -13.70 13.61
N PRO A 180 15.66 -14.00 14.48
CA PRO A 180 17.03 -13.51 14.36
C PRO A 180 17.64 -13.77 12.98
N ASN A 181 18.61 -12.94 12.59
CA ASN A 181 19.32 -13.13 11.32
C ASN A 181 20.02 -14.48 11.26
N THR A 182 19.96 -15.10 10.09
CA THR A 182 20.63 -16.36 9.75
C THR A 182 21.83 -16.18 8.83
N CYS A 183 22.03 -14.97 8.32
CA CYS A 183 23.15 -14.63 7.42
C CYS A 183 24.50 -14.43 8.15
N GLY A 184 24.53 -14.54 9.47
CA GLY A 184 25.75 -14.34 10.29
C GLY A 184 26.14 -12.88 10.49
N LEU A 185 25.28 -11.94 10.13
CA LEU A 185 25.50 -10.50 10.28
C LEU A 185 24.43 -9.87 11.13
N ASP A 186 24.83 -8.88 11.95
CA ASP A 186 23.89 -8.06 12.73
C ASP A 186 23.06 -7.15 11.82
N ASN A 187 21.90 -6.71 12.32
CA ASN A 187 21.14 -5.65 11.66
C ASN A 187 21.94 -4.35 11.61
N TYR A 188 21.65 -3.50 10.65
CA TYR A 188 22.27 -2.18 10.58
C TYR A 188 21.96 -1.34 11.81
N GLU A 189 22.88 -0.47 12.18
CA GLU A 189 22.68 0.51 13.24
C GLU A 189 21.38 1.31 13.01
N GLY A 190 20.59 1.47 14.07
CA GLY A 190 19.29 2.12 14.03
C GLY A 190 18.15 1.25 13.47
N PHE A 191 18.35 -0.06 13.30
CA PHE A 191 17.29 -1.00 12.97
C PHE A 191 16.17 -0.97 14.01
N VAL A 192 14.92 -0.86 13.55
CA VAL A 192 13.73 -0.79 14.42
C VAL A 192 12.93 -2.09 14.36
N GLU A 193 12.51 -2.49 13.15
CA GLU A 193 11.75 -3.73 12.93
C GLU A 193 11.80 -4.14 11.45
N ASN A 194 11.53 -5.41 11.15
CA ASN A 194 11.32 -5.87 9.77
C ASN A 194 9.88 -5.55 9.33
N ARG A 195 9.74 -5.07 8.12
CA ARG A 195 8.42 -4.78 7.50
C ARG A 195 7.94 -5.89 6.57
N HIS A 196 8.49 -7.09 6.71
CA HIS A 196 8.04 -8.32 6.07
C HIS A 196 7.88 -8.20 4.53
N ASP A 197 6.67 -8.38 4.04
CA ASP A 197 6.30 -8.25 2.63
C ASP A 197 6.67 -6.89 2.03
N GLN A 198 6.54 -5.82 2.82
CA GLN A 198 6.87 -4.45 2.39
C GLN A 198 8.38 -4.28 2.17
N SER A 199 9.23 -4.82 3.06
CA SER A 199 10.69 -4.77 2.90
C SER A 199 11.12 -5.43 1.60
N ILE A 200 10.55 -6.59 1.27
CA ILE A 200 10.83 -7.32 0.04
C ILE A 200 10.39 -6.51 -1.18
N LEU A 201 9.14 -6.04 -1.19
CA LEU A 201 8.58 -5.27 -2.31
C LEU A 201 9.37 -3.98 -2.55
N SER A 202 9.74 -3.27 -1.48
CA SER A 202 10.50 -2.03 -1.58
C SER A 202 11.89 -2.24 -2.19
N LEU A 203 12.61 -3.28 -1.77
CA LEU A 203 13.90 -3.62 -2.37
C LEU A 203 13.77 -4.05 -3.84
N LEU A 204 12.71 -4.75 -4.22
CA LEU A 204 12.43 -5.07 -5.62
C LEU A 204 12.14 -3.81 -6.43
N MET A 205 11.31 -2.88 -5.91
CA MET A 205 11.06 -1.60 -6.57
C MET A 205 12.39 -0.84 -6.83
N ASN A 206 13.28 -0.78 -5.84
CA ASN A 206 14.59 -0.17 -5.99
C ASN A 206 15.48 -0.92 -7.00
N LYS A 207 15.46 -2.27 -6.99
CA LYS A 207 16.24 -3.12 -7.90
C LYS A 207 15.81 -2.94 -9.36
N TYR A 208 14.52 -2.76 -9.59
CA TYR A 208 13.95 -2.56 -10.93
C TYR A 208 13.81 -1.08 -11.32
N ASN A 209 14.35 -0.15 -10.51
CA ASN A 209 14.28 1.30 -10.72
C ASN A 209 12.83 1.81 -10.89
N ILE A 210 11.92 1.29 -10.09
CA ILE A 210 10.51 1.71 -10.08
C ILE A 210 10.38 3.08 -9.42
N ASP A 211 9.58 3.95 -10.00
CA ASP A 211 9.26 5.26 -9.44
C ASP A 211 8.52 5.12 -8.10
N ILE A 212 9.10 5.67 -7.04
CA ILE A 212 8.50 5.70 -5.71
C ILE A 212 8.23 7.14 -5.34
N ILE A 213 6.95 7.53 -5.34
CA ILE A 213 6.52 8.90 -5.11
C ILE A 213 5.98 9.10 -3.69
N GLU A 214 6.11 10.31 -3.19
CA GLU A 214 5.52 10.67 -1.90
C GLU A 214 4.00 10.85 -2.04
N ASN A 215 3.23 10.13 -1.22
CA ASN A 215 1.77 10.25 -1.15
C ASN A 215 1.08 10.11 -2.52
N LEU A 216 0.91 8.89 -2.97
CA LEU A 216 0.18 8.60 -4.22
C LEU A 216 -1.18 9.32 -4.22
N PRO A 217 -1.50 10.18 -5.23
CA PRO A 217 -2.61 11.15 -5.14
C PRO A 217 -4.01 10.54 -5.38
N ILE A 218 -4.18 9.23 -5.20
CA ILE A 218 -5.43 8.51 -5.49
C ILE A 218 -6.22 8.12 -4.24
N ALA A 219 -5.57 8.04 -3.08
CA ALA A 219 -6.19 7.56 -1.87
C ALA A 219 -5.87 8.43 -0.66
N ASP A 220 -6.75 8.46 0.31
CA ASP A 220 -6.46 8.96 1.64
C ASP A 220 -6.09 7.81 2.55
N PHE A 221 -5.00 8.01 3.31
CA PHE A 221 -4.61 7.10 4.35
C PHE A 221 -5.43 7.37 5.60
N TYR A 222 -6.31 6.44 5.89
CA TYR A 222 -7.13 6.45 7.08
C TYR A 222 -6.63 5.38 8.04
N VAL A 223 -5.86 5.75 9.05
CA VAL A 223 -5.46 4.80 10.08
C VAL A 223 -6.63 4.54 11.01
N TYR A 224 -7.40 3.56 10.69
CA TYR A 224 -8.31 2.94 11.62
C TYR A 224 -7.52 1.97 12.51
N HIS A 225 -7.10 2.45 13.66
CA HIS A 225 -6.69 1.54 14.70
C HIS A 225 -7.94 0.75 15.17
N HIS A 226 -8.03 -0.51 14.74
CA HIS A 226 -8.86 -1.54 15.35
C HIS A 226 -10.39 -1.46 15.23
N THR A 227 -10.96 -0.53 14.51
CA THR A 227 -12.40 -0.54 14.36
C THR A 227 -12.80 -1.00 12.97
N ARG A 228 -13.59 -2.05 12.93
CA ARG A 228 -14.30 -2.60 11.77
C ARG A 228 -15.37 -1.62 11.25
N GLU A 229 -15.13 -0.35 11.41
CA GLU A 229 -16.11 0.71 11.22
C GLU A 229 -16.15 1.14 9.75
N THR A 230 -17.29 0.97 9.14
CA THR A 230 -17.57 1.38 7.76
C THR A 230 -18.42 2.64 7.69
N SER A 231 -18.76 3.22 8.84
CA SER A 231 -19.58 4.43 8.90
C SER A 231 -18.85 5.62 8.31
N ILE A 232 -19.40 6.17 7.23
CA ILE A 232 -18.84 7.34 6.56
C ILE A 232 -18.76 8.57 7.49
N TRP A 233 -19.64 8.66 8.48
CA TRP A 233 -19.65 9.74 9.47
C TRP A 233 -18.47 9.65 10.43
N ARG A 234 -18.14 8.48 10.92
CA ARG A 234 -16.96 8.26 11.78
C ARG A 234 -15.68 8.44 11.01
N ILE A 235 -15.62 7.99 9.76
CA ILE A 235 -14.50 8.26 8.85
C ILE A 235 -14.28 9.77 8.70
N LYS A 236 -15.34 10.53 8.43
CA LYS A 236 -15.26 11.99 8.31
C LYS A 236 -14.86 12.68 9.63
N ALA A 237 -15.40 12.23 10.75
CA ALA A 237 -15.06 12.76 12.07
C ALA A 237 -13.59 12.56 12.40
N GLU A 238 -13.02 11.38 12.11
CA GLU A 238 -11.63 11.10 12.36
C GLU A 238 -10.70 11.88 11.40
N LEU A 239 -11.07 12.03 10.13
CA LEU A 239 -10.34 12.89 9.19
C LEU A 239 -10.32 14.34 9.66
N HIS A 240 -11.45 14.84 10.16
CA HIS A 240 -11.53 16.17 10.75
C HIS A 240 -10.63 16.30 11.97
N ARG A 241 -10.69 15.35 12.91
CA ARG A 241 -9.85 15.31 14.11
C ARG A 241 -8.36 15.35 13.77
N ARG A 242 -7.91 14.54 12.81
CA ARG A 242 -6.50 14.50 12.37
C ARG A 242 -6.06 15.80 11.77
N ARG A 243 -6.92 16.39 10.96
CA ARG A 243 -6.66 17.68 10.36
C ARG A 243 -6.49 18.78 11.42
N MET A 244 -7.37 18.82 12.41
CA MET A 244 -7.24 19.76 13.52
C MET A 244 -5.93 19.56 14.29
N LEU A 245 -5.49 18.31 14.46
CA LEU A 245 -4.18 18.01 15.04
C LEU A 245 -3.02 18.49 14.17
N GLN A 246 -3.11 18.37 12.85
CA GLN A 246 -2.08 18.89 11.93
C GLN A 246 -2.04 20.41 11.97
N ILE A 247 -3.18 21.10 11.94
CA ILE A 247 -3.28 22.54 12.10
C ILE A 247 -2.64 22.97 13.41
N LYS A 248 -3.00 22.33 14.53
CA LYS A 248 -2.40 22.60 15.85
C LYS A 248 -0.88 22.45 15.83
N LYS A 249 -0.34 21.39 15.20
CA LYS A 249 1.11 21.20 15.03
C LYS A 249 1.75 22.32 14.20
N CYS A 250 1.10 22.78 13.13
CA CYS A 250 1.57 23.89 12.32
C CYS A 250 1.58 25.20 13.10
N LEU A 251 0.54 25.47 13.88
CA LEU A 251 0.44 26.67 14.73
C LEU A 251 1.52 26.70 15.81
N VAL A 252 1.74 25.55 16.49
CA VAL A 252 2.81 25.42 17.51
C VAL A 252 4.19 25.70 16.90
N LYS A 253 4.41 25.27 15.65
CA LYS A 253 5.66 25.53 14.91
C LYS A 253 5.69 26.89 14.22
N LYS A 254 4.71 27.76 14.43
CA LYS A 254 4.53 29.04 13.74
C LYS A 254 4.55 28.92 12.21
N ASN A 255 4.15 27.77 11.68
CA ASN A 255 4.10 27.50 10.23
C ASN A 255 2.74 27.90 9.65
N PHE A 256 2.52 29.19 9.45
CA PHE A 256 1.26 29.73 8.92
C PHE A 256 1.00 29.32 7.46
N LYS A 257 2.05 29.10 6.65
CA LYS A 257 1.90 28.57 5.28
C LYS A 257 1.28 27.17 5.30
N GLY A 258 1.73 26.32 6.23
CA GLY A 258 1.16 24.98 6.41
C GLY A 258 -0.33 25.01 6.78
N VAL A 259 -0.75 25.92 7.66
CA VAL A 259 -2.16 26.13 8.01
C VAL A 259 -2.96 26.55 6.78
N TYR A 260 -2.48 27.53 6.02
CA TYR A 260 -3.12 28.00 4.80
C TYR A 260 -3.33 26.88 3.77
N TYR A 261 -2.35 26.02 3.54
CA TYR A 261 -2.49 24.89 2.63
C TYR A 261 -3.54 23.87 3.11
N ILE A 262 -3.59 23.58 4.40
CA ILE A 262 -4.57 22.68 4.98
C ILE A 262 -5.99 23.23 4.83
N GLU A 263 -6.18 24.52 5.07
CA GLU A 263 -7.47 25.21 4.93
C GLU A 263 -7.91 25.32 3.46
N ARG A 264 -6.99 25.66 2.55
CA ARG A 264 -7.27 25.78 1.11
C ARG A 264 -7.78 24.46 0.51
N GLU A 265 -7.21 23.34 0.91
CA GLU A 265 -7.69 22.02 0.47
C GLU A 265 -9.13 21.72 0.95
N GLN A 266 -9.51 22.24 2.12
CA GLN A 266 -10.89 22.13 2.60
C GLN A 266 -11.88 22.94 1.76
N ILE A 267 -11.55 24.18 1.46
CA ILE A 267 -12.40 25.05 0.66
C ILE A 267 -12.67 24.40 -0.69
N LYS A 268 -11.65 23.83 -1.34
CA LYS A 268 -11.82 23.08 -2.59
C LYS A 268 -12.76 21.89 -2.44
N ASN A 269 -12.64 21.12 -1.35
CA ASN A 269 -13.50 19.98 -1.08
C ASN A 269 -14.96 20.39 -0.79
N VAL A 270 -15.17 21.49 -0.05
CA VAL A 270 -16.52 22.03 0.24
C VAL A 270 -17.16 22.57 -1.04
N MET A 271 -16.43 23.33 -1.86
CA MET A 271 -16.93 23.85 -3.13
C MET A 271 -17.30 22.69 -4.11
N TRP A 272 -16.51 21.62 -4.12
CA TRP A 272 -16.80 20.45 -4.94
C TRP A 272 -18.08 19.75 -4.49
N VAL A 273 -18.28 19.56 -3.17
CA VAL A 273 -19.50 18.98 -2.59
C VAL A 273 -20.72 19.87 -2.89
N GLN A 274 -20.59 21.18 -2.76
CA GLN A 274 -21.68 22.10 -3.12
C GLN A 274 -22.01 22.08 -4.60
N LYS A 275 -21.01 21.96 -5.48
CA LYS A 275 -21.20 21.83 -6.92
C LYS A 275 -21.89 20.51 -7.30
N MET A 276 -21.60 19.41 -6.58
CA MET A 276 -22.31 18.13 -6.74
C MET A 276 -23.76 18.19 -6.27
N LEU A 277 -24.02 18.86 -5.14
CA LEU A 277 -25.38 19.01 -4.62
C LEU A 277 -26.25 19.84 -5.55
N ARG A 278 -25.71 20.91 -6.15
CA ARG A 278 -26.42 21.74 -7.15
C ARG A 278 -26.71 20.99 -8.48
N ARG A 279 -25.93 19.97 -8.84
CA ARG A 279 -26.17 19.17 -10.06
C ARG A 279 -27.22 18.07 -9.87
N LYS A 280 -27.71 17.84 -8.64
CA LYS A 280 -28.80 16.88 -8.35
C LYS A 280 -30.18 17.53 -8.22
N VAL A 281 -30.25 18.85 -8.38
CA VAL A 281 -31.50 19.64 -8.25
C VAL A 281 -31.95 20.20 -9.60
N ASN A 282 -31.18 19.95 -10.66
CA ASN A 282 -31.58 20.15 -12.07
C ASN A 282 -31.48 18.77 -12.77
#